data_ca9ed085c75b2b64de9f470666145e5b
#
_entry.id   ca9ed085c75b2b64de9f470666145e5b
#
_cell.length_a   1.000
_cell.length_b   1.000
_cell.length_c   1.000
_cell.angle_alpha   90.00
_cell.angle_beta   90.00
_cell.angle_gamma   90.00
#
_symmetry.space_group_name_H-M   'P 1'
#
loop_
_entity.id
_entity.type
_entity.pdbx_description
1 polymer ?
#
loop_
_entity_poly.entity_id
_entity_poly.type
_entity_poly.pdbx_seq_one_letter_code
_entity_poly.pdbx_strand_id
1 'polypeptide(L)'
;VYKRQVVDPESKKTGGLKLHTSAIRCSAPDVFDLHLNSHSRLNLIQALIQAINAGADEALMLDPNGFVSSCNSTNFFIVRKGELWTSSGRYCFNGITRATVVRLAREAGIAVREDDFTLAQVYTADEAFVTGTLGGITPVSTVDGRTLPTQGMGTLTQRLAALYQDYITAPQAASFSA
;
A
#
# COMPACT_ATOMS: atom_id res chain seq x y z
N VAL A 1 -13.21 7.25 23.65
CA VAL A 1 -14.37 6.98 22.78
C VAL A 1 -13.87 6.59 21.41
N TYR A 2 -13.85 5.29 21.12
CA TYR A 2 -13.53 4.80 19.78
C TYR A 2 -14.71 5.11 18.86
N LYS A 3 -14.60 6.17 18.06
CA LYS A 3 -15.50 6.36 16.93
C LYS A 3 -15.15 5.24 15.92
N ARG A 4 -16.02 4.25 15.82
CA ARG A 4 -15.95 3.25 14.75
C ARG A 4 -16.15 4.01 13.44
N GLN A 5 -15.04 4.32 12.74
CA GLN A 5 -15.14 4.83 11.36
C GLN A 5 -15.68 3.68 10.52
N VAL A 6 -16.91 3.78 10.11
CA VAL A 6 -17.44 2.98 9.01
C VAL A 6 -16.78 3.54 7.76
N VAL A 7 -15.66 2.95 7.39
CA VAL A 7 -15.06 3.21 6.08
C VAL A 7 -15.99 2.52 5.08
N ASP A 8 -16.67 3.31 4.26
CA ASP A 8 -17.42 2.77 3.12
C ASP A 8 -16.39 2.25 2.09
N PRO A 9 -16.22 0.91 1.96
CA PRO A 9 -15.17 0.36 1.10
C PRO A 9 -15.43 0.59 -0.38
N GLU A 10 -16.68 0.83 -0.79
CA GLU A 10 -17.03 0.94 -2.21
C GLU A 10 -16.78 2.35 -2.77
N SER A 11 -17.06 3.40 -2.02
CA SER A 11 -16.81 4.77 -2.50
C SER A 11 -15.32 5.06 -2.70
N LYS A 12 -14.45 4.45 -1.89
CA LYS A 12 -12.99 4.58 -2.00
C LYS A 12 -12.38 3.73 -3.12
N LYS A 13 -13.03 2.64 -3.52
CA LYS A 13 -12.57 1.80 -4.64
C LYS A 13 -12.74 2.48 -6.00
N THR A 14 -13.71 3.37 -6.14
CA THR A 14 -13.99 4.07 -7.41
C THR A 14 -13.25 5.39 -7.55
N GLY A 15 -13.07 6.13 -6.45
CA GLY A 15 -12.46 7.46 -6.46
C GLY A 15 -10.96 7.49 -6.11
N GLY A 16 -10.41 6.39 -5.63
CA GLY A 16 -9.02 6.29 -5.14
C GLY A 16 -8.77 7.03 -3.83
N LEU A 17 -7.75 6.59 -3.09
CA LEU A 17 -7.32 7.20 -1.83
C LEU A 17 -6.49 8.45 -2.09
N LYS A 18 -6.58 9.40 -1.15
CA LYS A 18 -5.67 10.54 -1.04
C LYS A 18 -4.62 10.23 0.02
N LEU A 19 -3.35 10.28 -0.37
CA LEU A 19 -2.23 10.07 0.55
C LEU A 19 -1.52 11.38 0.86
N HIS A 20 -1.01 11.48 2.08
CA HIS A 20 -0.14 12.56 2.52
C HIS A 20 1.16 11.99 3.07
N THR A 21 2.30 12.49 2.58
CA THR A 21 3.61 12.07 3.07
C THR A 21 3.85 12.62 4.47
N SER A 22 3.92 11.74 5.45
CA SER A 22 4.14 12.09 6.85
C SER A 22 5.59 12.49 7.11
N ALA A 23 5.79 13.45 8.01
CA ALA A 23 7.10 13.74 8.58
C ALA A 23 7.60 12.62 9.52
N ILE A 24 6.69 11.81 10.05
CA ILE A 24 7.02 10.65 10.90
C ILE A 24 7.56 9.54 10.02
N ARG A 25 8.73 9.03 10.37
CA ARG A 25 9.40 7.94 9.65
C ARG A 25 8.98 6.57 10.17
N CYS A 26 9.10 5.57 9.31
CA CYS A 26 9.10 4.18 9.76
C CYS A 26 10.27 3.94 10.71
N SER A 27 10.06 3.13 11.75
CA SER A 27 11.11 2.84 12.71
C SER A 27 12.20 1.93 12.11
N ALA A 28 13.44 2.19 12.50
CA ALA A 28 14.51 1.25 12.24
C ALA A 28 14.39 0.04 13.19
N PRO A 29 14.85 -1.17 12.79
CA PRO A 29 14.67 -2.39 13.57
C PRO A 29 15.32 -2.35 14.97
N ASP A 30 16.36 -1.54 15.17
CA ASP A 30 17.03 -1.32 16.45
C ASP A 30 16.19 -0.50 17.45
N VAL A 31 15.19 0.24 16.94
CA VAL A 31 14.22 0.99 17.75
C VAL A 31 12.94 0.18 17.93
N PHE A 32 12.35 -0.26 16.86
CA PHE A 32 11.15 -1.07 16.82
C PHE A 32 11.00 -1.76 15.46
N ASP A 33 11.10 -3.08 15.45
CA ASP A 33 11.00 -3.86 14.21
C ASP A 33 9.54 -3.92 13.72
N LEU A 34 9.27 -3.25 12.60
CA LEU A 34 7.95 -3.20 11.99
C LEU A 34 7.54 -4.51 11.29
N HIS A 35 8.44 -5.50 11.16
CA HIS A 35 8.06 -6.86 10.75
C HIS A 35 7.19 -7.55 11.80
N LEU A 36 7.30 -7.14 13.07
CA LEU A 36 6.43 -7.60 14.13
C LEU A 36 5.05 -6.96 13.97
N ASN A 37 4.02 -7.78 13.85
CA ASN A 37 2.64 -7.31 13.82
C ASN A 37 2.16 -6.97 15.25
N SER A 38 2.71 -5.91 15.82
CA SER A 38 2.42 -5.45 17.17
C SER A 38 1.28 -4.45 17.22
N HIS A 39 0.59 -4.38 18.36
CA HIS A 39 -0.36 -3.32 18.66
C HIS A 39 0.30 -1.98 19.06
N SER A 40 1.60 -1.95 19.33
CA SER A 40 2.38 -0.73 19.58
C SER A 40 2.63 0.03 18.28
N ARG A 41 1.66 0.85 17.87
CA ARG A 41 1.64 1.55 16.58
C ARG A 41 1.62 3.06 16.70
N LEU A 42 2.24 3.63 17.74
CA LEU A 42 2.18 5.07 18.00
C LEU A 42 2.71 5.91 16.84
N ASN A 43 3.83 5.55 16.23
CA ASN A 43 4.38 6.25 15.07
C ASN A 43 3.42 6.20 13.88
N LEU A 44 2.77 5.06 13.63
CA LEU A 44 1.80 4.89 12.55
C LEU A 44 0.53 5.74 12.80
N ILE A 45 0.06 5.79 14.04
CA ILE A 45 -1.10 6.62 14.45
C ILE A 45 -0.75 8.11 14.32
N GLN A 46 0.44 8.54 14.76
CA GLN A 46 0.88 9.93 14.60
C GLN A 46 0.99 10.32 13.12
N ALA A 47 1.48 9.42 12.27
CA ALA A 47 1.51 9.64 10.83
C ALA A 47 0.10 9.80 10.25
N LEU A 48 -0.84 8.93 10.66
CA LEU A 48 -2.25 9.02 10.24
C LEU A 48 -2.90 10.34 10.67
N ILE A 49 -2.62 10.83 11.89
CA ILE A 49 -3.12 12.13 12.36
C ILE A 49 -2.65 13.26 11.44
N GLN A 50 -1.37 13.24 10.98
CA GLN A 50 -0.87 14.23 10.03
C GLN A 50 -1.63 14.14 8.69
N ALA A 51 -1.87 12.94 8.18
CA ALA A 51 -2.63 12.75 6.95
C ALA A 51 -4.07 13.27 7.07
N ILE A 52 -4.76 12.94 8.15
CA ILE A 52 -6.13 13.42 8.42
C ILE A 52 -6.17 14.95 8.49
N ASN A 53 -5.22 15.57 9.18
CA ASN A 53 -5.13 17.03 9.29
C ASN A 53 -4.86 17.70 7.93
N ALA A 54 -4.19 17.00 7.01
CA ALA A 54 -3.97 17.43 5.65
C ALA A 54 -5.13 17.11 4.68
N GLY A 55 -6.22 16.51 5.18
CA GLY A 55 -7.39 16.13 4.37
C GLY A 55 -7.16 14.86 3.52
N ALA A 56 -6.19 14.04 3.90
CA ALA A 56 -5.89 12.76 3.26
C ALA A 56 -6.49 11.58 4.02
N ASP A 57 -6.57 10.43 3.36
CA ASP A 57 -7.14 9.18 3.90
C ASP A 57 -6.12 8.35 4.67
N GLU A 58 -4.87 8.32 4.20
CA GLU A 58 -3.74 7.58 4.80
C GLU A 58 -2.44 8.37 4.71
N ALA A 59 -1.52 8.06 5.60
CA ALA A 59 -0.16 8.60 5.56
C ALA A 59 0.75 7.69 4.74
N LEU A 60 1.41 8.26 3.72
CA LEU A 60 2.58 7.64 3.10
C LEU A 60 3.79 7.90 3.99
N MET A 61 4.52 6.86 4.35
CA MET A 61 5.65 6.93 5.26
C MET A 61 6.95 6.57 4.55
N LEU A 62 7.99 7.33 4.87
CA LEU A 62 9.34 7.05 4.39
C LEU A 62 10.12 6.30 5.47
N ASP A 63 11.13 5.58 5.05
CA ASP A 63 12.09 4.94 5.93
C ASP A 63 13.07 5.97 6.58
N PRO A 64 13.96 5.56 7.49
CA PRO A 64 14.94 6.47 8.09
C PRO A 64 15.88 7.13 7.08
N ASN A 65 16.08 6.55 5.89
CA ASN A 65 16.95 7.06 4.84
C ASN A 65 16.23 7.98 3.83
N GLY A 66 14.90 8.10 3.94
CA GLY A 66 14.09 8.94 3.06
C GLY A 66 13.49 8.22 1.85
N PHE A 67 13.61 6.91 1.75
CA PHE A 67 12.94 6.11 0.73
C PHE A 67 11.52 5.76 1.12
N VAL A 68 10.66 5.56 0.13
CA VAL A 68 9.26 5.15 0.35
C VAL A 68 9.22 3.76 0.97
N SER A 69 8.48 3.62 2.06
CA SER A 69 8.35 2.36 2.78
C SER A 69 6.95 1.76 2.66
N SER A 70 5.97 2.31 3.35
CA SER A 70 4.57 1.85 3.29
C SER A 70 3.63 2.96 3.72
N CYS A 71 2.32 2.69 3.77
CA CYS A 71 1.40 3.57 4.48
C CYS A 71 1.29 3.18 5.97
N ASN A 72 0.58 3.98 6.75
CA ASN A 72 0.40 3.75 8.19
C ASN A 72 -0.36 2.44 8.50
N SER A 73 -1.15 1.90 7.58
CA SER A 73 -1.91 0.65 7.79
C SER A 73 -1.88 -0.31 6.60
N THR A 74 -1.34 0.11 5.46
CA THR A 74 -1.31 -0.66 4.21
C THR A 74 0.08 -0.66 3.58
N ASN A 75 0.35 -1.60 2.68
CA ASN A 75 1.56 -1.57 1.84
C ASN A 75 1.30 -0.76 0.57
N PHE A 76 2.30 -0.03 0.12
CA PHE A 76 2.21 0.90 -0.99
C PHE A 76 2.91 0.37 -2.24
N PHE A 77 2.27 0.61 -3.39
CA PHE A 77 2.76 0.22 -4.71
C PHE A 77 2.61 1.38 -5.69
N ILE A 78 3.52 1.45 -6.64
CA ILE A 78 3.38 2.28 -7.85
C ILE A 78 3.53 1.43 -9.10
N VAL A 79 2.90 1.88 -10.18
CA VAL A 79 3.16 1.39 -11.53
C VAL A 79 3.93 2.47 -12.27
N ARG A 80 5.02 2.07 -12.90
CA ARG A 80 5.86 2.99 -13.67
C ARG A 80 6.39 2.30 -14.91
N LYS A 81 6.04 2.83 -16.09
CA LYS A 81 6.45 2.28 -17.39
C LYS A 81 6.10 0.78 -17.54
N GLY A 82 4.93 0.38 -17.04
CA GLY A 82 4.47 -1.01 -17.09
C GLY A 82 5.10 -1.96 -16.07
N GLU A 83 6.01 -1.49 -15.21
CA GLU A 83 6.58 -2.26 -14.11
C GLU A 83 5.84 -1.96 -12.80
N LEU A 84 5.68 -2.96 -11.96
CA LEU A 84 5.15 -2.84 -10.60
C LEU A 84 6.28 -2.63 -9.60
N TRP A 85 6.24 -1.54 -8.84
CA TRP A 85 7.25 -1.23 -7.82
C TRP A 85 6.63 -1.19 -6.43
N THR A 86 7.36 -1.73 -5.46
CA THR A 86 7.05 -1.60 -4.03
C THR A 86 8.36 -1.54 -3.25
N SER A 87 8.31 -1.08 -2.00
CA SER A 87 9.51 -0.97 -1.15
C SER A 87 10.19 -2.33 -0.96
N SER A 88 11.48 -2.29 -0.63
CA SER A 88 12.28 -3.48 -0.29
C SER A 88 11.73 -4.29 0.89
N GLY A 89 10.82 -3.72 1.67
CA GLY A 89 10.18 -4.36 2.82
C GLY A 89 11.00 -4.30 4.12
N ARG A 90 12.16 -3.65 4.12
CA ARG A 90 13.06 -3.60 5.30
C ARG A 90 12.47 -2.85 6.49
N TYR A 91 11.65 -1.83 6.23
CA TYR A 91 11.14 -0.90 7.24
C TYR A 91 9.62 -0.89 7.30
N CYS A 92 8.96 -1.97 6.91
CA CYS A 92 7.51 -2.09 6.98
C CYS A 92 7.07 -3.51 7.29
N PHE A 93 5.80 -3.64 7.67
CA PHE A 93 5.18 -4.95 7.77
C PHE A 93 5.01 -5.56 6.37
N ASN A 94 5.56 -6.75 6.17
CA ASN A 94 5.41 -7.50 4.91
C ASN A 94 4.06 -8.22 4.89
N GLY A 95 3.02 -7.51 4.47
CA GLY A 95 1.65 -8.01 4.48
C GLY A 95 1.43 -9.22 3.58
N ILE A 96 0.52 -10.12 3.98
CA ILE A 96 0.14 -11.29 3.19
C ILE A 96 -0.44 -10.85 1.83
N THR A 97 -1.28 -9.82 1.81
CA THR A 97 -1.83 -9.26 0.58
C THR A 97 -0.72 -8.72 -0.33
N ARG A 98 0.27 -8.01 0.23
CA ARG A 98 1.44 -7.55 -0.53
C ARG A 98 2.17 -8.72 -1.19
N ALA A 99 2.52 -9.75 -0.43
CA ALA A 99 3.23 -10.93 -0.94
C ALA A 99 2.43 -11.65 -2.03
N THR A 100 1.11 -11.79 -1.85
CA THR A 100 0.22 -12.39 -2.84
C THR A 100 0.19 -11.59 -4.13
N VAL A 101 0.05 -10.26 -4.06
CA VAL A 101 0.05 -9.37 -5.25
C VAL A 101 1.37 -9.44 -6.00
N VAL A 102 2.50 -9.42 -5.30
CA VAL A 102 3.85 -9.58 -5.90
C VAL A 102 3.97 -10.91 -6.64
N ARG A 103 3.53 -12.00 -6.02
CA ARG A 103 3.54 -13.33 -6.62
C ARG A 103 2.66 -13.39 -7.88
N LEU A 104 1.40 -12.95 -7.77
CA LEU A 104 0.46 -12.95 -8.90
C LEU A 104 0.94 -12.08 -10.07
N ALA A 105 1.56 -10.93 -9.77
CA ALA A 105 2.16 -10.08 -10.79
C ALA A 105 3.26 -10.82 -11.57
N ARG A 106 4.17 -11.50 -10.86
CA ARG A 106 5.24 -12.29 -11.48
C ARG A 106 4.71 -13.45 -12.30
N GLU A 107 3.73 -14.19 -11.78
CA GLU A 107 3.05 -15.29 -12.48
C GLU A 107 2.36 -14.80 -13.77
N ALA A 108 1.84 -13.57 -13.76
CA ALA A 108 1.21 -12.94 -14.91
C ALA A 108 2.21 -12.27 -15.90
N GLY A 109 3.53 -12.44 -15.69
CA GLY A 109 4.57 -11.88 -16.53
C GLY A 109 4.81 -10.37 -16.37
N ILE A 110 4.32 -9.77 -15.26
CA ILE A 110 4.55 -8.37 -14.94
C ILE A 110 5.90 -8.25 -14.23
N ALA A 111 6.78 -7.36 -14.71
CA ALA A 111 8.03 -7.06 -14.03
C ALA A 111 7.78 -6.42 -12.67
N VAL A 112 8.40 -6.96 -11.62
CA VAL A 112 8.23 -6.47 -10.24
C VAL A 112 9.57 -6.07 -9.65
N ARG A 113 9.63 -4.84 -9.12
CA ARG A 113 10.75 -4.32 -8.35
C ARG A 113 10.36 -4.21 -6.87
N GLU A 114 11.06 -4.92 -6.02
CA GLU A 114 11.05 -4.76 -4.57
C GLU A 114 12.34 -4.05 -4.17
N ASP A 115 12.35 -2.71 -4.27
CA ASP A 115 13.57 -1.91 -4.16
C ASP A 115 13.28 -0.55 -3.51
N ASP A 116 14.32 0.19 -3.18
CA ASP A 116 14.23 1.52 -2.61
C ASP A 116 13.93 2.54 -3.73
N PHE A 117 12.93 3.38 -3.52
CA PHE A 117 12.56 4.47 -4.43
C PHE A 117 12.09 5.70 -3.65
N THR A 118 12.11 6.85 -4.30
CA THR A 118 11.86 8.15 -3.68
C THR A 118 10.49 8.72 -4.05
N LEU A 119 10.09 9.80 -3.37
CA LEU A 119 8.87 10.55 -3.70
C LEU A 119 8.88 11.09 -5.14
N ALA A 120 10.04 11.41 -5.71
CA ALA A 120 10.11 11.85 -7.11
C ALA A 120 9.57 10.77 -8.08
N GLN A 121 9.83 9.50 -7.79
CA GLN A 121 9.31 8.39 -8.57
C GLN A 121 7.82 8.14 -8.31
N VAL A 122 7.34 8.41 -7.09
CA VAL A 122 5.90 8.38 -6.78
C VAL A 122 5.15 9.46 -7.56
N TYR A 123 5.65 10.70 -7.56
CA TYR A 123 4.99 11.82 -8.24
C TYR A 123 4.99 11.71 -9.77
N THR A 124 5.85 10.86 -10.31
CA THR A 124 5.94 10.57 -11.76
C THR A 124 5.46 9.16 -12.11
N ALA A 125 4.76 8.50 -11.19
CA ALA A 125 4.17 7.20 -11.44
C ALA A 125 2.94 7.29 -12.36
N ASP A 126 2.71 6.25 -13.13
CA ASP A 126 1.53 6.14 -13.99
C ASP A 126 0.29 5.79 -13.15
N GLU A 127 0.44 4.89 -12.19
CA GLU A 127 -0.60 4.42 -11.28
C GLU A 127 -0.02 4.24 -9.87
N ALA A 128 -0.88 4.29 -8.84
CA ALA A 128 -0.52 3.85 -7.50
C ALA A 128 -1.70 3.17 -6.82
N PHE A 129 -1.40 2.26 -5.90
CA PHE A 129 -2.40 1.59 -5.07
C PHE A 129 -1.80 1.14 -3.74
N VAL A 130 -2.67 0.81 -2.81
CA VAL A 130 -2.29 0.21 -1.54
C VAL A 130 -2.88 -1.18 -1.41
N THR A 131 -2.28 -2.00 -0.54
CA THR A 131 -2.78 -3.35 -0.25
C THR A 131 -2.97 -3.57 1.25
N GLY A 132 -4.07 -4.20 1.61
CA GLY A 132 -4.38 -4.56 2.99
C GLY A 132 -5.44 -5.64 3.08
N THR A 133 -5.55 -6.31 4.23
CA THR A 133 -6.44 -7.46 4.44
C THR A 133 -7.91 -7.12 4.21
N LEU A 134 -8.37 -5.94 4.63
CA LEU A 134 -9.77 -5.55 4.54
C LEU A 134 -10.14 -4.96 3.17
N GLY A 135 -9.21 -4.23 2.53
CA GLY A 135 -9.46 -3.53 1.28
C GLY A 135 -8.95 -4.26 0.03
N GLY A 136 -8.17 -5.33 0.20
CA GLY A 136 -7.49 -5.98 -0.93
C GLY A 136 -6.55 -4.99 -1.63
N ILE A 137 -6.79 -4.73 -2.91
CA ILE A 137 -6.12 -3.68 -3.70
C ILE A 137 -7.04 -2.46 -3.74
N THR A 138 -6.55 -1.32 -3.27
CA THR A 138 -7.29 -0.05 -3.28
C THR A 138 -6.47 1.00 -4.03
N PRO A 139 -7.01 1.63 -5.09
CA PRO A 139 -6.27 2.61 -5.87
C PRO A 139 -5.97 3.88 -5.07
N VAL A 140 -4.93 4.60 -5.49
CA VAL A 140 -4.56 5.92 -4.99
C VAL A 140 -4.78 6.94 -6.10
N SER A 141 -5.48 8.04 -5.80
CA SER A 141 -5.76 9.11 -6.75
C SER A 141 -4.80 10.29 -6.61
N THR A 142 -4.39 10.62 -5.39
CA THR A 142 -3.49 11.75 -5.13
C THR A 142 -2.44 11.42 -4.07
N VAL A 143 -1.27 12.01 -4.21
CA VAL A 143 -0.22 12.00 -3.19
C VAL A 143 0.28 13.43 -2.99
N ASP A 144 0.22 13.95 -1.77
CA ASP A 144 0.61 15.31 -1.40
C ASP A 144 -0.06 16.39 -2.27
N GLY A 145 -1.35 16.22 -2.55
CA GLY A 145 -2.13 17.11 -3.41
C GLY A 145 -1.85 16.97 -4.91
N ARG A 146 -0.92 16.12 -5.33
CA ARG A 146 -0.64 15.83 -6.75
C ARG A 146 -1.51 14.69 -7.23
N THR A 147 -2.33 14.95 -8.24
CA THR A 147 -3.18 13.95 -8.87
C THR A 147 -2.36 13.05 -9.78
N LEU A 148 -2.52 11.73 -9.62
CA LEU A 148 -1.93 10.74 -10.50
C LEU A 148 -2.67 10.70 -11.86
N PRO A 149 -2.00 10.32 -12.96
CA PRO A 149 -2.60 10.35 -14.31
C PRO A 149 -3.91 9.58 -14.42
N THR A 150 -4.02 8.43 -13.75
CA THR A 150 -5.23 7.58 -13.83
C THR A 150 -6.38 8.02 -12.93
N GLN A 151 -6.15 8.95 -11.99
CA GLN A 151 -7.16 9.45 -11.04
C GLN A 151 -7.98 8.36 -10.32
N GLY A 152 -7.41 7.17 -10.18
CA GLY A 152 -8.07 6.01 -9.59
C GLY A 152 -7.44 4.71 -10.05
N MET A 153 -8.27 3.73 -10.44
CA MET A 153 -7.81 2.40 -10.84
C MET A 153 -7.31 2.40 -12.29
N GLY A 154 -5.99 2.43 -12.47
CA GLY A 154 -5.37 2.29 -13.78
C GLY A 154 -5.42 0.85 -14.31
N THR A 155 -5.00 0.67 -15.56
CA THR A 155 -5.13 -0.61 -16.29
C THR A 155 -4.38 -1.76 -15.60
N LEU A 156 -3.16 -1.52 -15.13
CA LEU A 156 -2.37 -2.57 -14.49
C LEU A 156 -2.90 -2.86 -13.08
N THR A 157 -3.30 -1.83 -12.33
CA THR A 157 -3.96 -1.99 -11.04
C THR A 157 -5.25 -2.79 -11.16
N GLN A 158 -6.07 -2.51 -12.19
CA GLN A 158 -7.30 -3.25 -12.47
C GLN A 158 -7.03 -4.72 -12.78
N ARG A 159 -6.02 -5.01 -13.61
CA ARG A 159 -5.59 -6.38 -13.90
C ARG A 159 -5.16 -7.13 -12.65
N LEU A 160 -4.36 -6.50 -11.79
CA LEU A 160 -3.92 -7.09 -10.53
C LEU A 160 -5.08 -7.30 -9.55
N ALA A 161 -6.03 -6.37 -9.49
CA ALA A 161 -7.22 -6.52 -8.65
C ALA A 161 -8.08 -7.70 -9.09
N ALA A 162 -8.26 -7.93 -10.40
CA ALA A 162 -8.95 -9.10 -10.94
C ALA A 162 -8.22 -10.40 -10.56
N LEU A 163 -6.91 -10.48 -10.80
CA LEU A 163 -6.11 -11.66 -10.44
C LEU A 163 -6.16 -11.96 -8.93
N TYR A 164 -6.12 -10.92 -8.10
CA TYR A 164 -6.23 -11.07 -6.66
C TYR A 164 -7.63 -11.55 -6.25
N GLN A 165 -8.68 -11.02 -6.86
CA GLN A 165 -10.06 -11.44 -6.59
C GLN A 165 -10.27 -12.90 -6.99
N ASP A 166 -9.81 -13.32 -8.16
CA ASP A 166 -9.87 -14.71 -8.62
C ASP A 166 -9.14 -15.64 -7.65
N TYR A 167 -7.96 -15.24 -7.17
CA TYR A 167 -7.18 -16.01 -6.21
C TYR A 167 -7.90 -16.21 -4.88
N ILE A 168 -8.53 -15.16 -4.31
CA ILE A 168 -9.20 -15.28 -3.00
C ILE A 168 -10.56 -15.97 -3.07
N THR A 169 -11.19 -16.01 -4.26
CA THR A 169 -12.48 -16.68 -4.48
C THR A 169 -12.32 -18.11 -5.00
N ALA A 170 -11.13 -18.48 -5.46
CA ALA A 170 -10.86 -19.85 -5.90
C ALA A 170 -11.10 -20.84 -4.75
N PRO A 171 -11.77 -22.00 -5.01
CA PRO A 171 -11.90 -23.04 -4.01
C PRO A 171 -10.49 -23.47 -3.56
N GLN A 172 -10.13 -23.15 -2.32
CA GLN A 172 -8.89 -23.68 -1.77
C GLN A 172 -9.05 -25.17 -1.63
N ALA A 173 -8.29 -25.96 -2.40
CA ALA A 173 -8.16 -27.38 -2.18
C ALA A 173 -7.68 -27.55 -0.73
N ALA A 174 -8.51 -28.21 0.10
CA ALA A 174 -8.22 -28.48 1.50
C ALA A 174 -6.98 -29.36 1.60
N SER A 175 -5.80 -28.74 1.64
CA SER A 175 -4.55 -29.42 2.01
C SER A 175 -4.30 -29.24 3.50
N PHE A 176 -5.19 -29.78 4.32
CA PHE A 176 -4.84 -30.23 5.65
C PHE A 176 -4.36 -31.66 5.53
N SER A 177 -3.13 -31.89 5.16
CA SER A 177 -2.43 -33.13 5.48
C SER A 177 -1.88 -32.94 6.89
N ALA A 178 -2.35 -33.81 7.78
CA ALA A 178 -1.98 -33.95 9.16
C ALA A 178 -0.48 -34.17 9.38
#